data_5ed09c4574689dc68d283a14244e296c
#
_entry.id   5ed09c4574689dc68d283a14244e296c
#
_cell.length_a   1.000
_cell.length_b   1.000
_cell.length_c   1.000
_cell.angle_alpha   90.00
_cell.angle_beta   90.00
_cell.angle_gamma   90.00
#
_symmetry.space_group_name_H-M   'P 1'
#
loop_
_entity.id
_entity.type
_entity.pdbx_description
1 polymer ?
#
loop_
_entity_poly.entity_id
_entity_poly.type
_entity_poly.pdbx_seq_one_letter_code
_entity_poly.pdbx_strand_id
1 'polypeptide(L)'
;EVVPYVWLEAGDNTVSVTTSYGWIAVDSFSIRRAAPLPADVYEVKPTLINPNATDSAKRLMTYLCDQYGKTVLSGQQSQDGAFGLTNAAVWRGTGGDYPAVLGMDLISYSPARVAKGDNSSNVVERAIEYWNGDEGKRGIVTLCWHWCPAARYDKSKSDPWGTFYTDKTKFNLARVMNGRDPDGYQMLLDDIDAIAVQLKRLQDADVPVLWRPLHEASGGWFWWGASGADAYLQLYKLMYDRLTNVHGLNNLIWVWNGQDAAWYPGDEYVDIIGEDIYPGKHVYTSQAARFIKALSYTDTRKLITLSENGCIPDPEQLVRDNIMWSYWCVWEGEFVLKAAGFNNYSEQYTEKNMLKKAYKSDTVITRKELPDLRNYPLGD
;
A
#
# COMPACT_ATOMS: atom_id res chain seq x y z
N GLU A 1 21.49 -3.18 19.56
CA GLU A 1 20.26 -2.78 18.83
C GLU A 1 20.15 -1.26 18.82
N VAL A 2 19.69 -0.68 17.71
CA VAL A 2 19.43 0.75 17.58
C VAL A 2 17.94 0.95 17.43
N VAL A 3 17.34 1.76 18.30
CA VAL A 3 15.94 2.21 18.17
C VAL A 3 16.00 3.65 17.65
N PRO A 4 15.77 3.89 16.37
CA PRO A 4 15.89 5.22 15.79
C PRO A 4 14.64 6.07 16.08
N TYR A 5 14.83 7.38 16.16
CA TYR A 5 13.76 8.40 16.18
C TYR A 5 12.73 8.22 17.27
N VAL A 6 13.19 8.10 18.52
CA VAL A 6 12.33 8.14 19.70
C VAL A 6 12.14 9.59 20.12
N TRP A 7 10.89 10.03 20.20
CA TRP A 7 10.58 11.34 20.79
C TRP A 7 10.78 11.30 22.30
N LEU A 8 11.50 12.29 22.83
CA LEU A 8 11.65 12.51 24.26
C LEU A 8 11.04 13.85 24.61
N GLU A 9 10.25 13.88 25.68
CA GLU A 9 9.68 15.11 26.21
C GLU A 9 10.73 15.94 26.96
N ALA A 10 10.47 17.23 27.11
CA ALA A 10 11.30 18.06 27.99
C ALA A 10 11.12 17.63 29.47
N GLY A 11 12.21 17.34 30.14
CA GLY A 11 12.20 16.84 31.53
C GLY A 11 12.55 15.36 31.62
N ASP A 12 11.96 14.66 32.58
CA ASP A 12 12.28 13.27 32.89
C ASP A 12 11.61 12.33 31.88
N ASN A 13 12.39 11.42 31.29
CA ASN A 13 11.91 10.35 30.41
C ASN A 13 12.35 9.01 30.96
N THR A 14 11.48 8.01 30.87
CA THR A 14 11.80 6.64 31.28
C THR A 14 12.05 5.78 30.04
N VAL A 15 13.22 5.17 29.95
CA VAL A 15 13.54 4.17 28.93
C VAL A 15 13.53 2.79 29.60
N SER A 16 12.67 1.92 29.11
CA SER A 16 12.54 0.54 29.60
C SER A 16 13.05 -0.44 28.56
N VAL A 17 13.89 -1.38 29.01
CA VAL A 17 14.30 -2.53 28.21
C VAL A 17 13.60 -3.75 28.76
N THR A 18 12.77 -4.38 27.95
CA THR A 18 11.99 -5.56 28.36
C THR A 18 12.23 -6.71 27.41
N THR A 19 12.08 -7.93 27.90
CA THR A 19 12.06 -9.15 27.07
C THR A 19 10.75 -9.89 27.28
N SER A 20 10.21 -10.47 26.23
CA SER A 20 9.02 -11.33 26.32
C SER A 20 9.37 -12.77 26.76
N TYR A 21 10.62 -13.18 26.60
CA TYR A 21 11.09 -14.51 26.99
C TYR A 21 12.63 -14.53 27.13
N GLY A 22 13.12 -15.25 28.13
CA GLY A 22 14.55 -15.45 28.37
C GLY A 22 15.20 -14.33 29.19
N TRP A 23 16.54 -14.35 29.24
CA TRP A 23 17.36 -13.39 29.96
C TRP A 23 18.08 -12.49 28.97
N ILE A 24 18.13 -11.19 29.28
CA ILE A 24 18.97 -10.22 28.58
C ILE A 24 19.94 -9.60 29.55
N ALA A 25 21.16 -9.37 29.12
CA ALA A 25 22.13 -8.56 29.83
C ALA A 25 22.29 -7.24 29.06
N VAL A 26 22.11 -6.12 29.74
CA VAL A 26 22.35 -4.79 29.17
C VAL A 26 23.63 -4.25 29.80
N ASP A 27 24.65 -4.08 28.99
CA ASP A 27 25.93 -3.53 29.43
C ASP A 27 25.87 -1.99 29.47
N SER A 28 25.38 -1.40 28.40
CA SER A 28 25.24 0.04 28.31
C SER A 28 24.12 0.44 27.33
N PHE A 29 23.65 1.65 27.45
CA PHE A 29 22.86 2.29 26.40
C PHE A 29 23.31 3.73 26.20
N SER A 30 23.12 4.23 24.99
CA SER A 30 23.42 5.62 24.66
C SER A 30 22.27 6.26 23.94
N ILE A 31 22.01 7.53 24.25
CA ILE A 31 21.04 8.35 23.54
C ILE A 31 21.82 9.37 22.71
N ARG A 32 21.47 9.52 21.46
CA ARG A 32 22.05 10.52 20.56
C ARG A 32 20.93 11.32 19.93
N ARG A 33 21.18 12.60 19.69
CA ARG A 33 20.24 13.40 18.89
C ARG A 33 20.12 12.79 17.49
N ALA A 34 18.91 12.58 17.03
CA ALA A 34 18.65 12.13 15.66
C ALA A 34 19.09 13.21 14.66
N ALA A 35 19.61 12.80 13.51
CA ALA A 35 19.86 13.72 12.43
C ALA A 35 18.52 14.31 11.93
N PRO A 36 18.46 15.59 11.56
CA PRO A 36 17.27 16.13 10.93
C PRO A 36 17.02 15.44 9.60
N LEU A 37 15.76 15.42 9.16
CA LEU A 37 15.45 15.00 7.79
C LEU A 37 16.18 15.89 6.79
N PRO A 38 16.50 15.36 5.60
CA PRO A 38 17.01 16.18 4.49
C PRO A 38 16.07 17.36 4.22
N ALA A 39 16.61 18.53 3.91
CA ALA A 39 15.79 19.73 3.66
C ALA A 39 14.85 19.55 2.45
N ASP A 40 15.25 18.73 1.48
CA ASP A 40 14.55 18.42 0.24
C ASP A 40 13.67 17.16 0.32
N VAL A 41 13.41 16.64 1.51
CA VAL A 41 12.72 15.34 1.71
C VAL A 41 11.35 15.27 1.03
N TYR A 42 10.68 16.39 0.91
CA TYR A 42 9.36 16.52 0.29
C TYR A 42 9.39 17.14 -1.12
N GLU A 43 10.57 17.40 -1.66
CA GLU A 43 10.73 17.95 -3.01
C GLU A 43 10.73 16.82 -4.07
N VAL A 44 9.55 16.31 -4.38
CA VAL A 44 9.35 15.26 -5.38
C VAL A 44 8.81 15.86 -6.66
N LYS A 45 9.43 15.49 -7.79
CA LYS A 45 8.94 15.90 -9.11
C LYS A 45 7.73 15.06 -9.51
N PRO A 46 6.67 15.66 -10.10
CA PRO A 46 5.46 14.96 -10.50
C PRO A 46 5.61 14.13 -11.79
N THR A 47 6.84 13.71 -12.10
CA THR A 47 7.15 12.95 -13.33
C THR A 47 6.95 11.47 -13.08
N LEU A 48 6.10 10.84 -13.88
CA LEU A 48 5.89 9.38 -13.85
C LEU A 48 6.97 8.65 -14.65
N ILE A 49 7.32 7.44 -14.20
CA ILE A 49 8.30 6.56 -14.88
C ILE A 49 7.82 6.13 -16.27
N ASN A 50 6.50 6.01 -16.47
CA ASN A 50 5.93 5.74 -17.79
C ASN A 50 5.79 7.06 -18.57
N PRO A 51 6.59 7.29 -19.64
CA PRO A 51 6.52 8.53 -20.41
C PRO A 51 5.19 8.69 -21.16
N ASN A 52 4.47 7.59 -21.39
CA ASN A 52 3.17 7.55 -22.05
C ASN A 52 2.00 7.61 -21.05
N ALA A 53 2.24 7.93 -19.78
CA ALA A 53 1.19 7.96 -18.77
C ALA A 53 0.01 8.84 -19.20
N THR A 54 -1.20 8.39 -18.86
CA THR A 54 -2.44 9.15 -19.13
C THR A 54 -2.43 10.50 -18.41
N ASP A 55 -3.17 11.47 -18.94
CA ASP A 55 -3.28 12.77 -18.29
C ASP A 55 -3.89 12.65 -16.88
N SER A 56 -4.84 11.73 -16.68
CA SER A 56 -5.42 11.46 -15.36
C SER A 56 -4.35 10.96 -14.35
N ALA A 57 -3.44 10.08 -14.78
CA ALA A 57 -2.33 9.61 -13.94
C ALA A 57 -1.35 10.74 -13.63
N LYS A 58 -1.00 11.56 -14.63
CA LYS A 58 -0.12 12.73 -14.44
C LYS A 58 -0.75 13.76 -13.48
N ARG A 59 -2.04 14.06 -13.63
CA ARG A 59 -2.77 14.99 -12.75
C ARG A 59 -2.82 14.48 -11.32
N LEU A 60 -3.09 13.17 -11.14
CA LEU A 60 -3.06 12.55 -9.82
C LEU A 60 -1.67 12.63 -9.19
N MET A 61 -0.60 12.32 -9.94
CA MET A 61 0.77 12.40 -9.42
C MET A 61 1.13 13.84 -9.04
N THR A 62 0.75 14.82 -9.86
CA THR A 62 0.95 16.24 -9.54
C THR A 62 0.26 16.63 -8.24
N TYR A 63 -1.01 16.24 -8.08
CA TYR A 63 -1.76 16.49 -6.86
C TYR A 63 -1.08 15.87 -5.62
N LEU A 64 -0.64 14.61 -5.72
CA LEU A 64 0.06 13.94 -4.62
C LEU A 64 1.36 14.65 -4.24
N CYS A 65 2.14 15.10 -5.23
CA CYS A 65 3.36 15.89 -4.99
C CYS A 65 3.06 17.25 -4.35
N ASP A 66 2.01 17.92 -4.79
CA ASP A 66 1.60 19.23 -4.24
C ASP A 66 1.16 19.16 -2.77
N GLN A 67 0.62 18.01 -2.35
CA GLN A 67 0.20 17.76 -0.97
C GLN A 67 1.33 17.21 -0.08
N TYR A 68 2.35 16.61 -0.67
CA TYR A 68 3.42 15.93 0.07
C TYR A 68 4.20 16.88 0.98
N GLY A 69 4.39 16.48 2.21
CA GLY A 69 5.01 17.32 3.25
C GLY A 69 4.08 18.38 3.87
N LYS A 70 2.86 18.54 3.38
CA LYS A 70 1.88 19.52 3.86
C LYS A 70 0.70 18.86 4.54
N THR A 71 0.14 17.85 3.88
CA THR A 71 -1.01 17.07 4.33
C THR A 71 -0.79 15.59 4.08
N VAL A 72 -1.63 14.75 4.65
CA VAL A 72 -1.67 13.31 4.42
C VAL A 72 -3.07 12.90 3.98
N LEU A 73 -3.18 12.07 2.94
CA LEU A 73 -4.48 11.60 2.50
C LEU A 73 -4.94 10.40 3.33
N SER A 74 -6.19 10.42 3.79
CA SER A 74 -6.80 9.28 4.47
C SER A 74 -7.10 8.16 3.50
N GLY A 75 -6.88 6.91 3.91
CA GLY A 75 -7.14 5.74 3.07
C GLY A 75 -7.67 4.55 3.87
N GLN A 76 -8.37 3.67 3.16
CA GLN A 76 -8.96 2.45 3.71
C GLN A 76 -8.95 1.35 2.66
N GLN A 77 -8.41 0.19 3.03
CA GLN A 77 -8.60 -1.05 2.26
C GLN A 77 -10.04 -1.54 2.47
N SER A 78 -10.76 -1.81 1.39
CA SER A 78 -12.18 -2.16 1.44
C SER A 78 -12.58 -2.99 0.23
N GLN A 79 -12.42 -4.30 0.33
CA GLN A 79 -12.78 -5.24 -0.74
C GLN A 79 -14.26 -5.18 -1.11
N ASP A 80 -15.10 -4.74 -0.20
CA ASP A 80 -16.52 -4.53 -0.41
C ASP A 80 -16.88 -3.15 -1.03
N GLY A 81 -15.86 -2.36 -1.38
CA GLY A 81 -15.96 -1.12 -2.14
C GLY A 81 -16.44 0.10 -1.34
N ALA A 82 -16.74 1.18 -2.07
CA ALA A 82 -17.03 2.50 -1.50
C ALA A 82 -18.22 2.50 -0.54
N PHE A 83 -19.23 1.70 -0.82
CA PHE A 83 -20.49 1.65 -0.04
C PHE A 83 -20.65 0.35 0.76
N GLY A 84 -19.60 -0.47 0.84
CA GLY A 84 -19.60 -1.70 1.61
C GLY A 84 -19.51 -1.49 3.13
N LEU A 85 -19.47 -2.59 3.86
CA LEU A 85 -19.50 -2.58 5.33
C LEU A 85 -18.30 -1.84 5.94
N THR A 86 -17.12 -2.00 5.34
CA THR A 86 -15.87 -1.39 5.82
C THR A 86 -15.95 0.13 5.75
N ASN A 87 -16.27 0.69 4.59
CA ASN A 87 -16.42 2.13 4.43
C ASN A 87 -17.60 2.71 5.19
N ALA A 88 -18.70 1.96 5.33
CA ALA A 88 -19.82 2.36 6.17
C ALA A 88 -19.44 2.43 7.66
N ALA A 89 -18.56 1.54 8.13
CA ALA A 89 -18.06 1.60 9.49
C ALA A 89 -17.16 2.83 9.71
N VAL A 90 -16.27 3.15 8.76
CA VAL A 90 -15.46 4.37 8.78
C VAL A 90 -16.36 5.61 8.80
N TRP A 91 -17.32 5.70 7.88
CA TRP A 91 -18.26 6.83 7.80
C TRP A 91 -19.01 7.07 9.12
N ARG A 92 -19.51 6.00 9.76
CA ARG A 92 -20.15 6.11 11.08
C ARG A 92 -19.16 6.46 12.19
N GLY A 93 -17.96 5.89 12.13
CA GLY A 93 -16.89 6.13 13.08
C GLY A 93 -16.44 7.59 13.09
N THR A 94 -16.26 8.18 11.91
CA THR A 94 -15.84 9.57 11.70
C THR A 94 -16.97 10.58 11.99
N GLY A 95 -18.21 10.18 11.77
CA GLY A 95 -19.38 11.05 11.84
C GLY A 95 -19.76 11.67 10.49
N GLY A 96 -19.45 10.99 9.39
CA GLY A 96 -19.90 11.35 8.04
C GLY A 96 -18.81 11.55 6.99
N ASP A 97 -17.56 11.18 7.30
CA ASP A 97 -16.44 11.32 6.37
C ASP A 97 -16.03 9.96 5.78
N TYR A 98 -15.65 9.97 4.50
CA TYR A 98 -15.08 8.84 3.79
C TYR A 98 -13.58 9.04 3.53
N PRO A 99 -12.79 7.96 3.39
CA PRO A 99 -11.38 8.06 3.04
C PRO A 99 -11.18 8.70 1.67
N ALA A 100 -10.08 9.43 1.47
CA ALA A 100 -9.69 9.97 0.17
C ALA A 100 -9.24 8.86 -0.79
N VAL A 101 -8.54 7.85 -0.25
CA VAL A 101 -7.98 6.72 -1.00
C VAL A 101 -8.74 5.44 -0.64
N LEU A 102 -9.23 4.73 -1.65
CA LEU A 102 -9.84 3.42 -1.52
C LEU A 102 -8.89 2.35 -2.04
N GLY A 103 -8.50 1.44 -1.16
CA GLY A 103 -7.70 0.27 -1.51
C GLY A 103 -8.57 -0.96 -1.76
N MET A 104 -8.24 -1.73 -2.79
CA MET A 104 -8.90 -3.00 -3.11
C MET A 104 -7.90 -3.99 -3.68
N ASP A 105 -8.30 -5.25 -3.80
CA ASP A 105 -7.46 -6.36 -4.21
C ASP A 105 -8.01 -7.07 -5.45
N LEU A 106 -7.16 -7.28 -6.43
CA LEU A 106 -7.50 -8.04 -7.64
C LEU A 106 -7.41 -9.57 -7.44
N ILE A 107 -7.29 -10.06 -6.21
CA ILE A 107 -7.13 -11.49 -5.88
C ILE A 107 -8.14 -12.38 -6.59
N SER A 108 -9.41 -12.00 -6.59
CA SER A 108 -10.50 -12.79 -7.18
C SER A 108 -10.49 -12.86 -8.71
N TYR A 109 -9.68 -12.03 -9.36
CA TYR A 109 -9.43 -12.11 -10.80
C TYR A 109 -8.23 -13.01 -11.16
N SER A 110 -7.49 -13.54 -10.19
CA SER A 110 -6.44 -14.52 -10.46
C SER A 110 -7.04 -15.74 -11.19
N PRO A 111 -6.48 -16.19 -12.34
CA PRO A 111 -7.04 -17.32 -13.10
C PRO A 111 -7.28 -18.57 -12.24
N ALA A 112 -6.40 -18.86 -11.29
CA ALA A 112 -6.56 -19.96 -10.35
C ALA A 112 -7.80 -19.80 -9.45
N ARG A 113 -8.14 -18.58 -9.06
CA ARG A 113 -9.32 -18.26 -8.24
C ARG A 113 -10.59 -18.34 -9.07
N VAL A 114 -10.57 -17.78 -10.28
CA VAL A 114 -11.68 -17.86 -11.26
C VAL A 114 -12.01 -19.31 -11.57
N ALA A 115 -11.00 -20.15 -11.80
CA ALA A 115 -11.18 -21.58 -12.06
C ALA A 115 -11.82 -22.36 -10.90
N LYS A 116 -11.71 -21.84 -9.67
CA LYS A 116 -12.35 -22.38 -8.46
C LYS A 116 -13.74 -21.79 -8.19
N GLY A 117 -14.23 -20.91 -9.07
CA GLY A 117 -15.55 -20.28 -8.95
C GLY A 117 -15.57 -19.07 -7.99
N ASP A 118 -14.43 -18.42 -7.77
CA ASP A 118 -14.40 -17.19 -6.97
C ASP A 118 -15.18 -16.06 -7.65
N ASN A 119 -15.76 -15.22 -6.83
CA ASN A 119 -16.49 -14.04 -7.27
C ASN A 119 -15.57 -12.82 -7.24
N SER A 120 -15.45 -12.10 -8.34
CA SER A 120 -14.63 -10.89 -8.47
C SER A 120 -15.01 -9.77 -7.51
N SER A 121 -16.14 -9.88 -6.81
CA SER A 121 -16.69 -8.85 -5.93
C SER A 121 -16.90 -7.49 -6.64
N ASN A 122 -16.86 -7.47 -7.96
CA ASN A 122 -16.98 -6.28 -8.82
C ASN A 122 -15.91 -5.19 -8.47
N VAL A 123 -14.70 -5.60 -8.12
CA VAL A 123 -13.63 -4.67 -7.70
C VAL A 123 -13.37 -3.60 -8.75
N VAL A 124 -13.32 -3.98 -10.03
CA VAL A 124 -13.08 -3.04 -11.13
C VAL A 124 -14.22 -2.02 -11.25
N GLU A 125 -15.46 -2.48 -11.21
CA GLU A 125 -16.66 -1.63 -11.25
C GLU A 125 -16.68 -0.66 -10.08
N ARG A 126 -16.34 -1.13 -8.88
CA ARG A 126 -16.26 -0.30 -7.66
C ARG A 126 -15.14 0.73 -7.73
N ALA A 127 -14.01 0.38 -8.34
CA ALA A 127 -12.92 1.32 -8.58
C ALA A 127 -13.37 2.44 -9.55
N ILE A 128 -14.04 2.06 -10.63
CA ILE A 128 -14.61 3.01 -11.60
C ILE A 128 -15.64 3.92 -10.92
N GLU A 129 -16.53 3.36 -10.12
CA GLU A 129 -17.53 4.11 -9.37
C GLU A 129 -16.90 5.10 -8.39
N TYR A 130 -15.84 4.67 -7.67
CA TYR A 130 -15.17 5.53 -6.70
C TYR A 130 -14.45 6.71 -7.35
N TRP A 131 -13.79 6.49 -8.47
CA TRP A 131 -13.14 7.55 -9.23
C TRP A 131 -14.13 8.46 -9.95
N ASN A 132 -15.21 7.88 -10.50
CA ASN A 132 -16.22 8.59 -11.31
C ASN A 132 -17.37 9.18 -10.49
N GLY A 133 -17.39 9.02 -9.18
CA GLY A 133 -18.46 9.51 -8.32
C GLY A 133 -18.89 10.94 -8.60
N ASP A 134 -20.09 11.29 -8.16
CA ASP A 134 -20.62 12.66 -8.24
C ASP A 134 -19.66 13.67 -7.58
N GLU A 135 -19.84 14.95 -7.87
CA GLU A 135 -19.06 16.03 -7.26
C GLU A 135 -19.06 15.91 -5.72
N GLY A 136 -17.86 15.96 -5.11
CA GLY A 136 -17.66 15.73 -3.68
C GLY A 136 -17.73 14.25 -3.24
N LYS A 137 -17.89 13.30 -4.19
CA LYS A 137 -17.90 11.84 -3.90
C LYS A 137 -16.82 11.07 -4.66
N ARG A 138 -15.97 11.75 -5.40
CA ARG A 138 -14.83 11.16 -6.10
C ARG A 138 -13.71 10.82 -5.11
N GLY A 139 -12.98 9.75 -5.38
CA GLY A 139 -11.84 9.34 -4.58
C GLY A 139 -10.74 8.72 -5.41
N ILE A 140 -9.59 8.53 -4.80
CA ILE A 140 -8.39 7.93 -5.41
C ILE A 140 -8.44 6.42 -5.21
N VAL A 141 -7.97 5.66 -6.20
CA VAL A 141 -7.97 4.20 -6.18
C VAL A 141 -6.55 3.67 -6.03
N THR A 142 -6.34 2.78 -5.07
CA THR A 142 -5.12 1.96 -4.98
C THR A 142 -5.50 0.48 -5.08
N LEU A 143 -4.73 -0.29 -5.85
CA LEU A 143 -4.98 -1.72 -6.05
C LEU A 143 -3.73 -2.53 -5.75
N CYS A 144 -3.91 -3.63 -5.02
CA CYS A 144 -2.91 -4.68 -4.89
C CYS A 144 -3.40 -5.98 -5.55
N TRP A 145 -2.56 -7.01 -5.54
CA TRP A 145 -2.92 -8.31 -6.07
C TRP A 145 -2.27 -9.43 -5.23
N HIS A 146 -3.09 -10.07 -4.39
CA HIS A 146 -2.69 -11.33 -3.76
C HIS A 146 -2.76 -12.44 -4.80
N TRP A 147 -1.66 -12.64 -5.50
CA TRP A 147 -1.58 -13.52 -6.66
C TRP A 147 -1.54 -15.00 -6.27
N CYS A 148 -2.62 -15.72 -6.57
CA CYS A 148 -2.73 -17.16 -6.38
C CYS A 148 -2.21 -17.90 -7.62
N PRO A 149 -1.14 -18.68 -7.53
CA PRO A 149 -0.65 -19.47 -8.66
C PRO A 149 -1.60 -20.62 -9.02
N ALA A 150 -1.41 -21.20 -10.22
CA ALA A 150 -2.26 -22.29 -10.72
C ALA A 150 -2.38 -23.45 -9.72
N ALA A 151 -3.55 -24.10 -9.69
CA ALA A 151 -3.91 -25.16 -8.73
C ALA A 151 -2.95 -26.36 -8.68
N ARG A 152 -2.17 -26.60 -9.76
CA ARG A 152 -1.12 -27.64 -9.77
C ARG A 152 -0.01 -27.39 -8.73
N TYR A 153 0.12 -26.15 -8.28
CA TYR A 153 1.09 -25.75 -7.25
C TYR A 153 0.51 -25.72 -5.84
N ASP A 154 -0.77 -26.00 -5.63
CA ASP A 154 -1.37 -26.02 -4.30
C ASP A 154 -0.72 -27.11 -3.43
N LYS A 155 -0.37 -26.78 -2.20
CA LYS A 155 0.12 -27.76 -1.21
C LYS A 155 -1.02 -28.61 -0.63
N SER A 156 -2.20 -28.04 -0.52
CA SER A 156 -3.38 -28.69 0.03
C SER A 156 -4.63 -28.35 -0.76
N LYS A 157 -5.45 -29.38 -1.01
CA LYS A 157 -6.78 -29.19 -1.62
C LYS A 157 -7.81 -28.66 -0.62
N SER A 158 -7.53 -28.72 0.68
CA SER A 158 -8.44 -28.28 1.74
C SER A 158 -8.45 -26.75 1.94
N ASP A 159 -7.39 -26.05 1.53
CA ASP A 159 -7.32 -24.60 1.58
C ASP A 159 -6.73 -24.05 0.27
N PRO A 160 -7.54 -24.00 -0.79
CA PRO A 160 -7.09 -23.51 -2.09
C PRO A 160 -7.13 -21.99 -2.20
N TRP A 161 -7.59 -21.29 -1.17
CA TRP A 161 -7.90 -19.86 -1.24
C TRP A 161 -6.73 -18.96 -0.86
N GLY A 162 -5.83 -19.46 -0.01
CA GLY A 162 -4.67 -18.72 0.49
C GLY A 162 -3.37 -19.05 -0.24
N THR A 163 -3.38 -19.53 -1.49
CA THR A 163 -2.18 -20.05 -2.18
C THR A 163 -1.16 -18.98 -2.58
N PHE A 164 -1.46 -17.71 -2.35
CA PHE A 164 -0.49 -16.63 -2.38
C PHE A 164 0.53 -16.71 -1.22
N TYR A 165 0.20 -17.38 -0.11
CA TYR A 165 1.15 -17.63 0.97
C TYR A 165 2.15 -18.73 0.61
N THR A 166 3.41 -18.55 1.00
CA THR A 166 4.52 -19.49 0.74
C THR A 166 4.28 -20.88 1.34
N ASP A 167 3.62 -20.95 2.51
CA ASP A 167 3.31 -22.23 3.16
C ASP A 167 2.15 -22.98 2.50
N LYS A 168 1.37 -22.34 1.65
CA LYS A 168 0.19 -22.90 0.93
C LYS A 168 0.49 -23.35 -0.49
N THR A 169 1.59 -22.92 -1.09
CA THR A 169 1.96 -23.25 -2.47
C THR A 169 3.31 -23.93 -2.59
N LYS A 170 3.49 -24.74 -3.65
CA LYS A 170 4.76 -25.33 -4.08
C LYS A 170 5.45 -24.51 -5.16
N PHE A 171 4.82 -23.41 -5.59
CA PHE A 171 5.38 -22.55 -6.63
C PHE A 171 6.73 -22.00 -6.19
N ASN A 172 7.73 -22.12 -7.04
CA ASN A 172 9.09 -21.70 -6.75
C ASN A 172 9.59 -20.75 -7.83
N LEU A 173 9.56 -19.45 -7.52
CA LEU A 173 9.88 -18.39 -8.45
C LEU A 173 11.32 -18.51 -9.00
N ALA A 174 12.31 -18.87 -8.18
CA ALA A 174 13.68 -19.03 -8.64
C ALA A 174 13.83 -20.15 -9.68
N ARG A 175 13.07 -21.24 -9.57
CA ARG A 175 13.07 -22.30 -10.59
C ARG A 175 12.48 -21.79 -11.91
N VAL A 176 11.43 -21.02 -11.82
CA VAL A 176 10.77 -20.40 -12.99
C VAL A 176 11.72 -19.44 -13.70
N MET A 177 12.28 -18.48 -12.96
CA MET A 177 13.13 -17.44 -13.53
C MET A 177 14.45 -17.95 -14.10
N ASN A 178 14.96 -19.08 -13.62
CA ASN A 178 16.15 -19.70 -14.20
C ASN A 178 15.86 -20.81 -15.25
N GLY A 179 14.63 -20.85 -15.79
CA GLY A 179 14.23 -21.74 -16.90
C GLY A 179 14.00 -23.21 -16.52
N ARG A 180 13.95 -23.55 -15.23
CA ARG A 180 13.75 -24.94 -14.77
C ARG A 180 12.28 -25.32 -14.59
N ASP A 181 11.36 -24.37 -14.81
CA ASP A 181 9.91 -24.57 -14.80
C ASP A 181 9.28 -23.70 -15.89
N PRO A 182 9.34 -24.13 -17.18
CA PRO A 182 8.79 -23.37 -18.29
C PRO A 182 7.27 -23.22 -18.21
N ASP A 183 6.56 -24.22 -17.68
CA ASP A 183 5.11 -24.13 -17.47
C ASP A 183 4.75 -23.10 -16.40
N GLY A 184 5.60 -22.95 -15.39
CA GLY A 184 5.48 -21.89 -14.38
C GLY A 184 5.70 -20.52 -15.00
N TYR A 185 6.66 -20.39 -15.91
CA TYR A 185 6.90 -19.12 -16.62
C TYR A 185 5.72 -18.74 -17.51
N GLN A 186 5.17 -19.71 -18.28
CA GLN A 186 3.98 -19.44 -19.07
C GLN A 186 2.79 -19.05 -18.21
N MET A 187 2.59 -19.70 -17.04
CA MET A 187 1.55 -19.31 -16.08
C MET A 187 1.72 -17.85 -15.61
N LEU A 188 2.97 -17.40 -15.33
CA LEU A 188 3.19 -16.01 -14.97
C LEU A 188 2.72 -15.05 -16.06
N LEU A 189 3.02 -15.35 -17.32
CA LEU A 189 2.59 -14.53 -18.46
C LEU A 189 1.06 -14.51 -18.58
N ASP A 190 0.44 -15.69 -18.55
CA ASP A 190 -1.01 -15.85 -18.72
C ASP A 190 -1.78 -15.14 -17.57
N ASP A 191 -1.29 -15.25 -16.35
CA ASP A 191 -1.91 -14.61 -15.18
C ASP A 191 -1.77 -13.08 -15.23
N ILE A 192 -0.59 -12.56 -15.62
CA ILE A 192 -0.39 -11.11 -15.81
C ILE A 192 -1.31 -10.59 -16.92
N ASP A 193 -1.46 -11.34 -18.02
CA ASP A 193 -2.36 -10.96 -19.11
C ASP A 193 -3.83 -10.93 -18.67
N ALA A 194 -4.26 -11.88 -17.84
CA ALA A 194 -5.60 -11.88 -17.28
C ALA A 194 -5.87 -10.66 -16.39
N ILE A 195 -4.89 -10.25 -15.59
CA ILE A 195 -4.99 -9.03 -14.78
C ILE A 195 -4.91 -7.78 -15.66
N ALA A 196 -4.10 -7.79 -16.71
CA ALA A 196 -4.02 -6.68 -17.67
C ALA A 196 -5.38 -6.36 -18.29
N VAL A 197 -6.22 -7.37 -18.57
CA VAL A 197 -7.59 -7.17 -19.05
C VAL A 197 -8.42 -6.35 -18.05
N GLN A 198 -8.26 -6.59 -16.76
CA GLN A 198 -9.00 -5.87 -15.73
C GLN A 198 -8.47 -4.43 -15.55
N LEU A 199 -7.15 -4.26 -15.54
CA LEU A 199 -6.51 -2.95 -15.48
C LEU A 199 -6.81 -2.11 -16.74
N LYS A 200 -6.95 -2.76 -17.90
CA LYS A 200 -7.36 -2.08 -19.14
C LYS A 200 -8.78 -1.50 -19.06
N ARG A 201 -9.71 -2.18 -18.39
CA ARG A 201 -11.06 -1.66 -18.14
C ARG A 201 -11.02 -0.37 -17.31
N LEU A 202 -10.09 -0.28 -16.36
CA LEU A 202 -9.87 0.94 -15.58
C LEU A 202 -9.29 2.05 -16.45
N GLN A 203 -8.31 1.73 -17.31
CA GLN A 203 -7.77 2.69 -18.27
C GLN A 203 -8.84 3.22 -19.24
N ASP A 204 -9.70 2.34 -19.77
CA ASP A 204 -10.78 2.71 -20.69
C ASP A 204 -11.84 3.59 -20.02
N ALA A 205 -11.96 3.51 -18.70
CA ALA A 205 -12.80 4.37 -17.88
C ALA A 205 -12.06 5.62 -17.34
N ASP A 206 -10.84 5.89 -17.81
CA ASP A 206 -9.97 7.00 -17.39
C ASP A 206 -9.69 7.03 -15.88
N VAL A 207 -9.52 5.85 -15.26
CA VAL A 207 -9.20 5.71 -13.84
C VAL A 207 -7.69 5.57 -13.67
N PRO A 208 -6.97 6.55 -13.08
CA PRO A 208 -5.59 6.35 -12.66
C PRO A 208 -5.55 5.44 -11.44
N VAL A 209 -4.59 4.54 -11.40
CA VAL A 209 -4.48 3.53 -10.35
C VAL A 209 -3.13 3.63 -9.65
N LEU A 210 -3.13 3.79 -8.33
CA LEU A 210 -1.95 3.55 -7.51
C LEU A 210 -1.76 2.03 -7.44
N TRP A 211 -0.92 1.49 -8.35
CA TRP A 211 -0.74 0.06 -8.54
C TRP A 211 0.37 -0.47 -7.64
N ARG A 212 0.01 -1.32 -6.68
CA ARG A 212 0.90 -1.90 -5.67
C ARG A 212 0.99 -3.42 -5.78
N PRO A 213 1.65 -3.94 -6.82
CA PRO A 213 1.84 -5.37 -7.00
C PRO A 213 2.97 -5.91 -6.12
N LEU A 214 2.98 -7.22 -5.89
CA LEU A 214 4.08 -7.97 -5.30
C LEU A 214 4.59 -7.36 -3.98
N HIS A 215 3.66 -6.88 -3.17
CA HIS A 215 3.92 -6.18 -1.92
C HIS A 215 4.57 -7.09 -0.86
N GLU A 216 5.18 -6.49 0.15
CA GLU A 216 5.79 -7.15 1.32
C GLU A 216 6.82 -8.24 0.96
N ALA A 217 7.50 -8.09 -0.16
CA ALA A 217 8.32 -9.15 -0.74
C ALA A 217 9.45 -9.63 0.19
N SER A 218 10.11 -8.71 0.91
CA SER A 218 11.22 -9.05 1.81
C SER A 218 10.80 -9.89 3.02
N GLY A 219 9.49 -9.93 3.34
CA GLY A 219 8.95 -10.75 4.42
C GLY A 219 8.97 -12.25 4.13
N GLY A 220 8.95 -12.65 2.85
CA GLY A 220 9.05 -14.04 2.43
C GLY A 220 7.82 -14.91 2.71
N TRP A 221 6.75 -14.34 3.31
CA TRP A 221 5.50 -15.08 3.55
C TRP A 221 4.63 -15.22 2.31
N PHE A 222 4.84 -14.38 1.30
CA PHE A 222 4.23 -14.53 -0.01
C PHE A 222 5.20 -15.23 -0.97
N TRP A 223 4.68 -16.04 -1.90
CA TRP A 223 5.51 -16.83 -2.80
C TRP A 223 6.45 -16.00 -3.68
N TRP A 224 6.06 -14.77 -4.04
CA TRP A 224 6.91 -13.87 -4.85
C TRP A 224 8.13 -13.36 -4.11
N GLY A 225 8.13 -13.40 -2.76
CA GLY A 225 9.27 -13.06 -1.93
C GLY A 225 10.09 -14.28 -1.46
N ALA A 226 9.50 -15.47 -1.46
CA ALA A 226 10.09 -16.66 -0.86
C ALA A 226 11.40 -17.16 -1.51
N SER A 227 11.66 -16.76 -2.74
CA SER A 227 12.86 -17.17 -3.51
C SER A 227 14.01 -16.14 -3.46
N GLY A 228 13.91 -15.09 -2.67
CA GLY A 228 14.91 -14.05 -2.51
C GLY A 228 14.79 -12.90 -3.51
N ALA A 229 15.59 -11.86 -3.29
CA ALA A 229 15.50 -10.61 -4.01
C ALA A 229 15.75 -10.75 -5.51
N ASP A 230 16.72 -11.53 -5.95
CA ASP A 230 17.06 -11.67 -7.38
C ASP A 230 15.89 -12.19 -8.22
N ALA A 231 15.18 -13.21 -7.71
CA ALA A 231 14.02 -13.76 -8.40
C ALA A 231 12.83 -12.77 -8.40
N TYR A 232 12.63 -12.08 -7.29
CA TYR A 232 11.63 -11.04 -7.17
C TYR A 232 11.87 -9.89 -8.15
N LEU A 233 13.09 -9.38 -8.23
CA LEU A 233 13.45 -8.29 -9.14
C LEU A 233 13.19 -8.65 -10.60
N GLN A 234 13.48 -9.89 -10.99
CA GLN A 234 13.16 -10.38 -12.34
C GLN A 234 11.64 -10.40 -12.58
N LEU A 235 10.85 -10.88 -11.61
CA LEU A 235 9.40 -10.89 -11.71
C LEU A 235 8.81 -9.48 -11.77
N TYR A 236 9.30 -8.57 -10.92
CA TYR A 236 8.81 -7.19 -10.90
C TYR A 236 9.03 -6.50 -12.26
N LYS A 237 10.23 -6.64 -12.81
CA LYS A 237 10.59 -6.09 -14.14
C LYS A 237 9.78 -6.74 -15.27
N LEU A 238 9.58 -8.05 -15.21
CA LEU A 238 8.72 -8.77 -16.15
C LEU A 238 7.26 -8.25 -16.11
N MET A 239 6.72 -8.05 -14.91
CA MET A 239 5.35 -7.53 -14.74
C MET A 239 5.26 -6.09 -15.26
N TYR A 240 6.24 -5.24 -14.93
CA TYR A 240 6.28 -3.87 -15.43
C TYR A 240 6.30 -3.84 -16.96
N ASP A 241 7.23 -4.57 -17.57
CA ASP A 241 7.38 -4.62 -19.02
C ASP A 241 6.10 -5.11 -19.69
N ARG A 242 5.51 -6.19 -19.15
CA ARG A 242 4.31 -6.78 -19.75
C ARG A 242 3.09 -5.86 -19.63
N LEU A 243 2.84 -5.28 -18.46
CA LEU A 243 1.70 -4.39 -18.26
C LEU A 243 1.88 -3.07 -19.03
N THR A 244 3.06 -2.47 -18.96
CA THR A 244 3.31 -1.14 -19.53
C THR A 244 3.60 -1.20 -21.03
N ASN A 245 4.54 -2.06 -21.46
CA ASN A 245 5.02 -2.06 -22.84
C ASN A 245 4.24 -3.00 -23.75
N VAL A 246 3.84 -4.19 -23.26
CA VAL A 246 3.09 -5.16 -24.09
C VAL A 246 1.62 -4.82 -24.12
N HIS A 247 0.99 -4.55 -22.97
CA HIS A 247 -0.44 -4.23 -22.88
C HIS A 247 -0.76 -2.75 -23.00
N GLY A 248 0.23 -1.86 -22.96
CA GLY A 248 0.04 -0.41 -23.10
C GLY A 248 -0.80 0.20 -21.98
N LEU A 249 -0.65 -0.31 -20.75
CA LEU A 249 -1.35 0.23 -19.59
C LEU A 249 -0.63 1.50 -19.11
N ASN A 250 -1.20 2.63 -19.44
CA ASN A 250 -0.62 3.95 -19.20
C ASN A 250 -1.28 4.72 -18.02
N ASN A 251 -2.25 4.09 -17.36
CA ASN A 251 -2.97 4.66 -16.22
C ASN A 251 -2.41 4.23 -14.85
N LEU A 252 -1.32 3.44 -14.83
CA LEU A 252 -0.73 2.90 -13.62
C LEU A 252 0.35 3.83 -13.07
N ILE A 253 0.24 4.15 -11.78
CA ILE A 253 1.28 4.79 -10.96
C ILE A 253 1.86 3.69 -10.10
N TRP A 254 3.14 3.36 -10.29
CA TRP A 254 3.75 2.17 -9.71
C TRP A 254 4.20 2.42 -8.26
N VAL A 255 3.51 1.77 -7.32
CA VAL A 255 3.82 1.78 -5.89
C VAL A 255 4.62 0.53 -5.55
N TRP A 256 5.92 0.68 -5.38
CA TRP A 256 6.78 -0.42 -4.93
C TRP A 256 6.72 -0.57 -3.41
N ASN A 257 6.56 -1.80 -2.94
CA ASN A 257 6.44 -2.14 -1.53
C ASN A 257 7.24 -3.41 -1.19
N GLY A 258 8.51 -3.45 -1.56
CA GLY A 258 9.41 -4.55 -1.20
C GLY A 258 9.95 -4.47 0.22
N GLN A 259 9.90 -3.28 0.82
CA GLN A 259 10.23 -2.97 2.22
C GLN A 259 11.70 -3.23 2.63
N ASP A 260 12.59 -3.42 1.67
CA ASP A 260 14.03 -3.56 1.90
C ASP A 260 14.84 -3.13 0.67
N ALA A 261 15.94 -2.40 0.87
CA ALA A 261 16.74 -1.83 -0.21
C ALA A 261 17.27 -2.88 -1.21
N ALA A 262 17.57 -4.11 -0.76
CA ALA A 262 18.03 -5.18 -1.64
C ALA A 262 16.95 -5.65 -2.63
N TRP A 263 15.69 -5.28 -2.39
CA TRP A 263 14.54 -5.64 -3.22
C TRP A 263 14.08 -4.50 -4.13
N TYR A 264 14.80 -3.35 -4.12
CA TYR A 264 14.45 -2.19 -4.94
C TYR A 264 14.78 -2.42 -6.41
N PRO A 265 13.80 -2.34 -7.34
CA PRO A 265 14.00 -2.73 -8.74
C PRO A 265 14.75 -1.69 -9.57
N GLY A 266 14.93 -0.48 -9.06
CA GLY A 266 15.49 0.68 -9.74
C GLY A 266 14.47 1.80 -9.92
N ASP A 267 14.96 3.03 -10.03
CA ASP A 267 14.15 4.24 -10.10
C ASP A 267 13.24 4.28 -11.33
N GLU A 268 13.65 3.62 -12.40
CA GLU A 268 12.91 3.50 -13.65
C GLU A 268 11.67 2.59 -13.58
N TYR A 269 11.47 1.89 -12.44
CA TYR A 269 10.35 0.98 -12.21
C TYR A 269 9.43 1.43 -11.06
N VAL A 270 9.73 2.56 -10.41
CA VAL A 270 9.03 2.98 -9.18
C VAL A 270 8.65 4.45 -9.26
N ASP A 271 7.36 4.74 -9.10
CA ASP A 271 6.85 6.12 -8.91
C ASP A 271 6.79 6.48 -7.42
N ILE A 272 6.28 5.57 -6.60
CA ILE A 272 6.01 5.78 -5.17
C ILE A 272 6.60 4.61 -4.36
N ILE A 273 7.17 4.90 -3.20
CA ILE A 273 7.63 3.90 -2.24
C ILE A 273 6.54 3.68 -1.19
N GLY A 274 6.11 2.44 -1.03
CA GLY A 274 5.14 2.02 -0.03
C GLY A 274 5.78 1.28 1.13
N GLU A 275 5.26 1.52 2.34
CA GLU A 275 5.57 0.78 3.56
C GLU A 275 4.28 0.22 4.16
N ASP A 276 4.30 -1.04 4.58
CA ASP A 276 3.20 -1.68 5.29
C ASP A 276 3.61 -1.85 6.76
N ILE A 277 2.84 -1.27 7.67
CA ILE A 277 3.21 -1.16 9.07
C ILE A 277 2.05 -1.52 9.99
N TYR A 278 2.28 -2.56 10.78
CA TYR A 278 1.34 -3.06 11.80
C TYR A 278 1.96 -2.92 13.19
N PRO A 279 1.94 -1.72 13.79
CA PRO A 279 2.70 -1.41 15.01
C PRO A 279 2.08 -2.00 16.29
N GLY A 280 0.93 -2.65 16.18
CA GLY A 280 0.13 -3.11 17.31
C GLY A 280 -1.07 -2.22 17.62
N LYS A 281 -1.81 -2.59 18.67
CA LYS A 281 -3.04 -1.90 19.05
C LYS A 281 -2.75 -0.55 19.69
N HIS A 282 -3.47 0.49 19.27
CA HIS A 282 -3.43 1.85 19.83
C HIS A 282 -2.03 2.50 19.77
N VAL A 283 -1.21 2.11 18.79
CA VAL A 283 0.10 2.72 18.53
C VAL A 283 -0.04 3.76 17.44
N TYR A 284 -0.07 5.04 17.81
CA TYR A 284 -0.38 6.17 16.93
C TYR A 284 0.86 7.02 16.57
N THR A 285 2.05 6.45 16.74
CA THR A 285 3.29 7.17 16.43
C THR A 285 3.38 7.48 14.93
N SER A 286 4.17 8.51 14.59
CA SER A 286 4.44 8.91 13.20
C SER A 286 5.12 7.85 12.36
N GLN A 287 5.65 6.78 12.95
CA GLN A 287 6.47 5.74 12.33
C GLN A 287 7.74 6.27 11.67
N ALA A 288 8.35 7.28 12.28
CA ALA A 288 9.51 8.00 11.77
C ALA A 288 10.66 7.07 11.32
N ALA A 289 10.96 6.04 12.11
CA ALA A 289 12.01 5.09 11.79
C ALA A 289 11.80 4.38 10.45
N ARG A 290 10.55 4.01 10.15
CA ARG A 290 10.17 3.34 8.89
C ARG A 290 10.20 4.33 7.73
N PHE A 291 9.69 5.53 7.91
CA PHE A 291 9.75 6.60 6.91
C PHE A 291 11.20 6.90 6.49
N ILE A 292 12.09 7.05 7.47
CA ILE A 292 13.51 7.33 7.21
C ILE A 292 14.23 6.14 6.58
N LYS A 293 13.87 4.90 6.96
CA LYS A 293 14.34 3.72 6.27
C LYS A 293 13.91 3.76 4.80
N ALA A 294 12.66 4.09 4.51
CA ALA A 294 12.14 4.19 3.14
C ALA A 294 12.88 5.25 2.30
N LEU A 295 13.27 6.38 2.92
CA LEU A 295 14.12 7.39 2.26
C LEU A 295 15.48 6.85 1.81
N SER A 296 15.99 5.78 2.42
CA SER A 296 17.29 5.21 2.13
C SER A 296 17.28 4.13 1.03
N TYR A 297 16.13 3.82 0.46
CA TYR A 297 16.04 2.80 -0.60
C TYR A 297 16.60 3.28 -1.95
N THR A 298 16.59 4.59 -2.16
CA THR A 298 17.14 5.26 -3.35
C THR A 298 17.62 6.66 -3.00
N ASP A 299 18.57 7.18 -3.80
CA ASP A 299 19.00 8.57 -3.69
C ASP A 299 18.02 9.56 -4.38
N THR A 300 17.12 9.05 -5.21
CA THR A 300 16.08 9.87 -5.87
C THR A 300 14.94 10.14 -4.93
N ARG A 301 14.48 11.39 -4.83
CA ARG A 301 13.29 11.72 -4.03
C ARG A 301 12.04 11.13 -4.67
N LYS A 302 11.35 10.29 -3.94
CA LYS A 302 10.08 9.68 -4.29
C LYS A 302 9.04 10.00 -3.22
N LEU A 303 7.77 9.99 -3.60
CA LEU A 303 6.69 9.97 -2.61
C LEU A 303 6.83 8.71 -1.74
N ILE A 304 6.65 8.87 -0.44
CA ILE A 304 6.63 7.74 0.51
C ILE A 304 5.24 7.66 1.13
N THR A 305 4.67 6.47 1.12
CA THR A 305 3.31 6.25 1.62
C THR A 305 3.25 5.10 2.61
N LEU A 306 2.28 5.19 3.51
CA LEU A 306 1.89 4.11 4.38
C LEU A 306 0.82 3.28 3.66
N SER A 307 1.26 2.41 2.75
CA SER A 307 0.41 1.70 1.78
C SER A 307 -0.54 0.69 2.41
N GLU A 308 -0.13 0.13 3.57
CA GLU A 308 -0.99 -0.59 4.50
C GLU A 308 -0.64 -0.23 5.94
N ASN A 309 -1.64 -0.17 6.81
CA ASN A 309 -1.39 0.04 8.24
C ASN A 309 -2.50 -0.54 9.13
N GLY A 310 -2.10 -0.92 10.34
CA GLY A 310 -3.03 -1.39 11.37
C GLY A 310 -3.67 -0.25 12.17
N CYS A 311 -2.89 0.79 12.48
CA CYS A 311 -3.35 1.97 13.23
C CYS A 311 -3.15 3.23 12.41
N ILE A 312 -4.09 4.17 12.51
CA ILE A 312 -3.93 5.51 11.93
C ILE A 312 -2.91 6.28 12.77
N PRO A 313 -1.85 6.85 12.16
CA PRO A 313 -0.92 7.71 12.89
C PRO A 313 -1.61 9.00 13.34
N ASP A 314 -1.25 9.50 14.54
CA ASP A 314 -1.77 10.75 15.06
C ASP A 314 -1.28 11.95 14.22
N PRO A 315 -2.19 12.75 13.62
CA PRO A 315 -1.81 13.89 12.81
C PRO A 315 -0.90 14.90 13.52
N GLU A 316 -1.08 15.10 14.82
CA GLU A 316 -0.22 15.99 15.61
C GLU A 316 1.20 15.44 15.73
N GLN A 317 1.34 14.11 15.84
CA GLN A 317 2.65 13.47 15.85
C GLN A 317 3.32 13.49 14.47
N LEU A 318 2.54 13.37 13.38
CA LEU A 318 3.07 13.52 12.03
C LEU A 318 3.70 14.91 11.83
N VAL A 319 2.99 15.97 12.23
CA VAL A 319 3.46 17.35 12.14
C VAL A 319 4.66 17.59 13.07
N ARG A 320 4.55 17.17 14.35
CA ARG A 320 5.61 17.32 15.36
C ARG A 320 6.95 16.71 14.88
N ASP A 321 6.88 15.51 14.34
CA ASP A 321 8.05 14.74 13.93
C ASP A 321 8.51 15.11 12.51
N ASN A 322 7.75 15.95 11.81
CA ASN A 322 7.91 16.26 10.38
C ASN A 322 7.95 14.98 9.51
N ILE A 323 7.05 14.04 9.78
CA ILE A 323 6.90 12.78 9.06
C ILE A 323 5.56 12.77 8.34
N MET A 324 5.55 13.22 7.08
CA MET A 324 4.34 13.39 6.30
C MET A 324 4.27 12.32 5.20
N TRP A 325 3.63 11.19 5.53
CA TRP A 325 3.29 10.17 4.54
C TRP A 325 2.38 10.76 3.46
N SER A 326 2.55 10.37 2.21
CA SER A 326 1.66 10.86 1.13
C SER A 326 0.20 10.46 1.40
N TYR A 327 -0.02 9.21 1.78
CA TYR A 327 -1.30 8.72 2.31
C TYR A 327 -1.06 7.59 3.30
N TRP A 328 -2.07 7.26 4.11
CA TRP A 328 -2.18 5.97 4.79
C TRP A 328 -3.32 5.16 4.17
N CYS A 329 -3.32 3.83 4.36
CA CYS A 329 -4.41 2.97 3.93
C CYS A 329 -4.61 1.83 4.94
N VAL A 330 -5.54 2.03 5.88
CA VAL A 330 -5.80 1.07 6.97
C VAL A 330 -6.27 -0.26 6.38
N TRP A 331 -5.74 -1.39 6.87
CA TRP A 331 -6.19 -2.70 6.43
C TRP A 331 -7.65 -2.95 6.82
N GLU A 332 -8.29 -3.88 6.12
CA GLU A 332 -9.69 -4.25 6.33
C GLU A 332 -9.90 -5.25 7.49
N GLY A 333 -11.09 -5.82 7.57
CA GLY A 333 -11.42 -6.84 8.56
C GLY A 333 -11.38 -6.32 9.99
N GLU A 334 -10.72 -7.02 10.89
CA GLU A 334 -10.68 -6.70 12.33
C GLU A 334 -10.09 -5.32 12.68
N PHE A 335 -9.34 -4.72 11.75
CA PHE A 335 -8.80 -3.37 11.94
C PHE A 335 -9.89 -2.29 11.90
N VAL A 336 -11.03 -2.58 11.28
CA VAL A 336 -12.11 -1.62 11.03
C VAL A 336 -13.48 -2.14 11.47
N LEU A 337 -13.72 -3.46 11.35
CA LEU A 337 -15.02 -4.08 11.59
C LEU A 337 -15.02 -4.92 12.87
N LYS A 338 -16.08 -4.81 13.66
CA LYS A 338 -16.35 -5.75 14.75
C LYS A 338 -16.87 -7.06 14.19
N ALA A 339 -16.30 -8.19 14.63
CA ALA A 339 -16.69 -9.53 14.20
C ALA A 339 -18.20 -9.87 14.38
N ALA A 340 -18.89 -9.21 15.31
CA ALA A 340 -20.26 -9.50 15.69
C ALA A 340 -21.27 -8.38 15.35
N GLY A 341 -20.88 -7.37 14.58
CA GLY A 341 -21.77 -6.23 14.37
C GLY A 341 -21.66 -5.66 12.97
N PHE A 342 -22.65 -5.89 12.15
CA PHE A 342 -22.77 -5.26 10.83
C PHE A 342 -22.55 -3.75 10.92
N ASN A 343 -21.58 -3.23 10.19
CA ASN A 343 -21.26 -1.80 10.08
C ASN A 343 -20.78 -1.11 11.37
N ASN A 344 -20.39 -1.83 12.40
CA ASN A 344 -19.84 -1.23 13.61
C ASN A 344 -18.32 -1.11 13.51
N TYR A 345 -17.83 0.11 13.72
CA TYR A 345 -16.39 0.37 13.75
C TYR A 345 -15.73 -0.40 14.90
N SER A 346 -14.62 -1.09 14.58
CA SER A 346 -13.78 -1.77 15.56
C SER A 346 -12.79 -0.79 16.17
N GLU A 347 -12.77 -0.70 17.49
CA GLU A 347 -11.78 0.09 18.23
C GLU A 347 -10.57 -0.73 18.68
N GLN A 348 -10.40 -1.94 18.09
CA GLN A 348 -9.35 -2.86 18.49
C GLN A 348 -7.94 -2.31 18.20
N TYR A 349 -7.76 -1.61 17.08
CA TYR A 349 -6.49 -1.05 16.65
C TYR A 349 -6.48 0.47 16.69
N THR A 350 -7.46 1.13 16.09
CA THR A 350 -7.62 2.59 16.17
C THR A 350 -8.88 2.93 16.93
N GLU A 351 -8.75 3.63 18.05
CA GLU A 351 -9.88 4.10 18.84
C GLU A 351 -10.73 5.09 18.05
N LYS A 352 -12.04 5.10 18.27
CA LYS A 352 -12.97 5.99 17.59
C LYS A 352 -12.65 7.48 17.80
N ASN A 353 -12.09 7.82 18.96
CA ASN A 353 -11.66 9.19 19.24
C ASN A 353 -10.46 9.58 18.38
N MET A 354 -9.50 8.67 18.19
CA MET A 354 -8.35 8.89 17.30
C MET A 354 -8.80 8.94 15.83
N LEU A 355 -9.68 8.04 15.40
CA LEU A 355 -10.28 8.07 14.07
C LEU A 355 -10.92 9.44 13.80
N LYS A 356 -11.75 9.94 14.73
CA LYS A 356 -12.39 11.26 14.61
C LYS A 356 -11.38 12.39 14.61
N LYS A 357 -10.36 12.34 15.48
CA LYS A 357 -9.28 13.31 15.51
C LYS A 357 -8.59 13.39 14.16
N ALA A 358 -8.21 12.24 13.61
CA ALA A 358 -7.54 12.16 12.31
C ALA A 358 -8.40 12.75 11.18
N TYR A 359 -9.65 12.30 11.04
CA TYR A 359 -10.53 12.72 9.94
C TYR A 359 -11.06 14.16 10.07
N LYS A 360 -10.81 14.85 11.19
CA LYS A 360 -11.18 16.26 11.42
C LYS A 360 -9.97 17.19 11.49
N SER A 361 -8.78 16.65 11.33
CA SER A 361 -7.55 17.43 11.33
C SER A 361 -7.36 18.14 10.00
N ASP A 362 -7.00 19.42 10.03
CA ASP A 362 -6.64 20.18 8.83
C ASP A 362 -5.40 19.62 8.10
N THR A 363 -4.64 18.74 8.76
CA THR A 363 -3.50 18.04 8.17
C THR A 363 -3.92 16.83 7.34
N VAL A 364 -5.19 16.38 7.46
CA VAL A 364 -5.68 15.14 6.83
C VAL A 364 -6.72 15.48 5.78
N ILE A 365 -6.49 14.99 4.57
CA ILE A 365 -7.44 15.12 3.46
C ILE A 365 -8.37 13.90 3.46
N THR A 366 -9.66 14.18 3.54
CA THR A 366 -10.74 13.20 3.36
C THR A 366 -11.32 13.30 1.95
N ARG A 367 -12.19 12.37 1.56
CA ARG A 367 -12.77 12.34 0.21
C ARG A 367 -13.47 13.65 -0.20
N LYS A 368 -14.17 14.29 0.73
CA LYS A 368 -14.91 15.53 0.46
C LYS A 368 -14.02 16.75 0.21
N GLU A 369 -12.75 16.66 0.60
CA GLU A 369 -11.76 17.74 0.47
C GLU A 369 -10.89 17.57 -0.79
N LEU A 370 -11.04 16.45 -1.50
CA LEU A 370 -10.35 16.25 -2.76
C LEU A 370 -10.84 17.27 -3.80
N PRO A 371 -9.93 17.93 -4.52
CA PRO A 371 -10.29 18.77 -5.65
C PRO A 371 -10.84 17.93 -6.82
N ASP A 372 -11.28 18.59 -7.87
CA ASP A 372 -11.58 17.89 -9.13
C ASP A 372 -10.27 17.42 -9.79
N LEU A 373 -9.86 16.17 -9.45
CA LEU A 373 -8.61 15.57 -9.93
C LEU A 373 -8.56 15.40 -11.45
N ARG A 374 -9.72 15.36 -12.13
CA ARG A 374 -9.76 15.25 -13.60
C ARG A 374 -9.35 16.53 -14.30
N ASN A 375 -9.53 17.65 -13.63
CA ASN A 375 -9.16 18.98 -14.11
C ASN A 375 -7.99 19.57 -13.31
N TYR A 376 -7.33 18.78 -12.45
CA TYR A 376 -6.16 19.24 -11.72
C TYR A 376 -5.04 19.62 -12.71
N PRO A 377 -4.24 20.65 -12.44
CA PRO A 377 -3.15 21.05 -13.33
C PRO A 377 -2.20 19.87 -13.63
N LEU A 378 -1.69 19.82 -14.84
CA LEU A 378 -0.53 18.96 -15.15
C LEU A 378 0.71 19.63 -14.56
N GLY A 379 1.56 18.86 -13.91
CA GLY A 379 2.86 19.34 -13.45
C GLY A 379 3.78 19.65 -14.63
N ASP A 380 4.66 20.63 -14.44
CA ASP A 380 5.70 21.00 -15.42
C ASP A 380 6.81 19.95 -15.49
#